data_0183027c0a8e49b1de27bf1d947f9d59
#
_entry.id   0183027c0a8e49b1de27bf1d947f9d59
#
_cell.length_a   1.000
_cell.length_b   1.000
_cell.length_c   1.000
_cell.angle_alpha   90.00
_cell.angle_beta   90.00
_cell.angle_gamma   90.00
#
_symmetry.space_group_name_H-M   'P 1'
#
loop_
_entity.id
_entity.type
_entity.pdbx_description
1 polymer ?
#
loop_
_entity_poly.entity_id
_entity_poly.type
_entity_poly.pdbx_seq_one_letter_code
_entity_poly.pdbx_strand_id
1 'polypeptide(L)'
;MDVDARAVRGHFTMFLVVDLSTSDATYEEMQSKLNPIRSNFNLGLRIEPYEAGRRKADKQLMILTVMGIDRPGIVAELSGVFVNNNLNIESIKMIARGDYIAIEVAVDISELNDISCFRNILYDFSDRTGLDVSLRDDDIFQKPKKVVVFDCDSTLIQAEVIDELAKFAGVRDRVEEMTMKAMNGDIDFDQAIKQRVSLLKGLTVEQLKLISGNIHLTPGSEELISALHYMGYKVALISGGFSFFTNYLKEKLRLDYVFSNELAIENGMTTGEIKGDIINAQRKGELIKEIADLENISLDQIVAVGD
;
A
#
# COMPACT_ATOMS: atom_id res chain seq x y z
N MET A 1 -33.55 4.44 2.72
CA MET A 1 -33.02 5.67 3.35
C MET A 1 -31.52 5.64 3.16
N ASP A 2 -30.97 6.63 2.47
CA ASP A 2 -29.52 6.81 2.31
C ASP A 2 -29.07 7.97 3.20
N VAL A 3 -27.93 7.79 3.86
CA VAL A 3 -27.38 8.78 4.82
C VAL A 3 -25.91 9.00 4.52
N ASP A 4 -25.53 10.24 4.26
CA ASP A 4 -24.13 10.69 4.31
C ASP A 4 -23.99 11.77 5.39
N ALA A 5 -23.12 11.55 6.36
CA ALA A 5 -22.91 12.45 7.48
C ALA A 5 -21.43 12.69 7.72
N ARG A 6 -21.03 13.97 7.82
CA ARG A 6 -19.61 14.35 7.99
C ARG A 6 -19.46 15.50 8.97
N ALA A 7 -18.44 15.42 9.81
CA ALA A 7 -17.99 16.53 10.64
C ALA A 7 -16.71 17.13 10.00
N VAL A 8 -16.76 18.42 9.62
CA VAL A 8 -15.63 19.13 9.03
C VAL A 8 -15.40 20.42 9.82
N ARG A 9 -14.24 20.56 10.44
CA ARG A 9 -13.82 21.75 11.21
C ARG A 9 -14.84 22.23 12.24
N GLY A 10 -15.46 21.29 12.97
CA GLY A 10 -16.47 21.60 13.98
C GLY A 10 -17.89 21.83 13.45
N HIS A 11 -18.09 21.77 12.15
CA HIS A 11 -19.41 21.79 11.52
C HIS A 11 -19.84 20.37 11.17
N PHE A 12 -21.04 19.98 11.61
CA PHE A 12 -21.66 18.71 11.24
C PHE A 12 -22.63 18.93 10.09
N THR A 13 -22.47 18.18 9.01
CA THR A 13 -23.34 18.20 7.84
C THR A 13 -23.87 16.79 7.63
N MET A 14 -25.17 16.68 7.39
CA MET A 14 -25.83 15.41 7.09
C MET A 14 -26.72 15.57 5.87
N PHE A 15 -26.58 14.65 4.93
CA PHE A 15 -27.41 14.51 3.76
C PHE A 15 -28.26 13.24 3.90
N LEU A 16 -29.57 13.37 3.74
CA LEU A 16 -30.53 12.28 3.90
C LEU A 16 -31.40 12.17 2.65
N VAL A 17 -31.52 10.98 2.09
CA VAL A 17 -32.55 10.65 1.11
C VAL A 17 -33.56 9.72 1.78
N VAL A 18 -34.81 10.15 1.85
CA VAL A 18 -35.89 9.43 2.52
C VAL A 18 -36.98 9.08 1.51
N ASP A 19 -37.31 7.79 1.42
CA ASP A 19 -38.45 7.32 0.63
C ASP A 19 -39.71 7.43 1.46
N LEU A 20 -40.69 8.20 0.96
CA LEU A 20 -41.99 8.41 1.58
C LEU A 20 -43.10 7.57 0.93
N SER A 21 -42.81 6.72 -0.06
CA SER A 21 -43.79 5.97 -0.83
C SER A 21 -44.66 5.03 0.03
N THR A 22 -44.17 4.60 1.19
CA THR A 22 -44.86 3.77 2.16
C THR A 22 -45.30 4.51 3.42
N SER A 23 -45.21 5.85 3.43
CA SER A 23 -45.54 6.71 4.57
C SER A 23 -46.83 7.47 4.29
N ASP A 24 -47.68 7.64 5.32
CA ASP A 24 -48.83 8.51 5.27
C ASP A 24 -48.46 10.02 5.40
N ALA A 25 -47.16 10.31 5.62
CA ALA A 25 -46.68 11.69 5.80
C ALA A 25 -46.50 12.39 4.45
N THR A 26 -47.06 13.55 4.30
CA THR A 26 -46.81 14.43 3.14
C THR A 26 -45.52 15.22 3.31
N TYR A 27 -45.03 15.79 2.22
CA TYR A 27 -43.87 16.69 2.23
C TYR A 27 -44.07 17.89 3.16
N GLU A 28 -45.26 18.50 3.12
CA GLU A 28 -45.62 19.66 3.95
C GLU A 28 -45.64 19.29 5.44
N GLU A 29 -46.19 18.13 5.78
CA GLU A 29 -46.22 17.65 7.17
C GLU A 29 -44.81 17.38 7.70
N MET A 30 -43.95 16.77 6.88
CA MET A 30 -42.53 16.52 7.23
C MET A 30 -41.81 17.87 7.47
N GLN A 31 -41.97 18.83 6.58
CA GLN A 31 -41.38 20.16 6.71
C GLN A 31 -41.88 20.87 7.97
N SER A 32 -43.18 20.79 8.26
CA SER A 32 -43.79 21.36 9.47
C SER A 32 -43.23 20.76 10.76
N LYS A 33 -43.06 19.44 10.80
CA LYS A 33 -42.48 18.73 11.96
C LYS A 33 -40.98 18.97 12.18
N LEU A 34 -40.25 19.26 11.13
CA LEU A 34 -38.81 19.50 11.20
C LEU A 34 -38.45 20.97 11.50
N ASN A 35 -39.31 21.92 11.20
CA ASN A 35 -39.09 23.34 11.48
C ASN A 35 -38.84 23.65 12.97
N PRO A 36 -39.57 23.08 13.95
CA PRO A 36 -39.27 23.28 15.37
C PRO A 36 -37.87 22.72 15.77
N ILE A 37 -37.47 21.58 15.22
CA ILE A 37 -36.16 20.98 15.45
C ILE A 37 -35.07 21.91 14.91
N ARG A 38 -35.24 22.39 13.68
CA ARG A 38 -34.36 23.41 13.09
C ARG A 38 -34.13 24.60 14.01
N SER A 39 -35.21 25.15 14.54
CA SER A 39 -35.18 26.34 15.41
C SER A 39 -34.56 26.06 16.77
N ASN A 40 -34.92 24.92 17.41
CA ASN A 40 -34.44 24.55 18.74
C ASN A 40 -32.94 24.24 18.77
N PHE A 41 -32.40 23.69 17.69
CA PHE A 41 -30.98 23.28 17.60
C PHE A 41 -30.16 24.20 16.70
N ASN A 42 -30.71 25.30 16.21
CA ASN A 42 -30.08 26.27 15.32
C ASN A 42 -29.42 25.58 14.09
N LEU A 43 -30.18 24.68 13.43
CA LEU A 43 -29.70 23.93 12.29
C LEU A 43 -30.02 24.66 10.98
N GLY A 44 -29.08 24.61 10.03
CA GLY A 44 -29.38 24.89 8.63
C GLY A 44 -30.08 23.66 8.03
N LEU A 45 -31.40 23.77 7.71
CA LEU A 45 -32.18 22.67 7.14
C LEU A 45 -32.70 23.09 5.77
N ARG A 46 -32.44 22.27 4.75
CA ARG A 46 -32.97 22.38 3.40
C ARG A 46 -33.66 21.06 3.06
N ILE A 47 -34.90 21.11 2.65
CA ILE A 47 -35.70 19.95 2.28
C ILE A 47 -36.21 20.19 0.87
N GLU A 48 -35.97 19.24 -0.03
CA GLU A 48 -36.36 19.29 -1.43
C GLU A 48 -36.86 17.93 -1.87
N PRO A 49 -37.87 17.89 -2.78
CA PRO A 49 -38.20 16.63 -3.43
C PRO A 49 -36.99 16.08 -4.16
N TYR A 50 -36.67 14.81 -3.95
CA TYR A 50 -35.62 14.10 -4.66
C TYR A 50 -36.21 13.51 -5.93
N GLU A 51 -35.86 14.08 -7.06
CA GLU A 51 -36.07 13.43 -8.34
C GLU A 51 -34.87 12.50 -8.57
N ALA A 52 -35.13 11.19 -8.52
CA ALA A 52 -34.12 10.21 -8.91
C ALA A 52 -33.71 10.51 -10.36
N GLY A 53 -32.66 11.30 -10.52
CA GLY A 53 -31.98 11.41 -11.82
C GLY A 53 -31.73 9.99 -12.32
N ARG A 54 -31.69 9.78 -13.63
CA ARG A 54 -31.39 8.48 -14.23
C ARG A 54 -29.98 8.04 -13.74
N ARG A 55 -29.91 7.45 -12.53
CA ARG A 55 -28.73 6.71 -12.11
C ARG A 55 -28.58 5.57 -13.10
N LYS A 56 -27.52 5.58 -13.89
CA LYS A 56 -27.13 4.39 -14.64
C LYS A 56 -26.89 3.29 -13.61
N ALA A 57 -27.58 2.15 -13.78
CA ALA A 57 -27.46 1.04 -12.84
C ALA A 57 -26.03 0.40 -12.88
N ASP A 58 -25.33 0.54 -14.00
CA ASP A 58 -24.04 -0.10 -14.28
C ASP A 58 -22.94 0.96 -14.50
N LYS A 59 -22.65 1.75 -13.47
CA LYS A 59 -21.50 2.66 -13.50
C LYS A 59 -20.20 1.88 -13.39
N GLN A 60 -19.23 2.22 -14.23
CA GLN A 60 -17.84 1.80 -14.05
C GLN A 60 -17.07 2.93 -13.40
N LEU A 61 -16.73 2.75 -12.14
CA LEU A 61 -16.02 3.77 -11.38
C LEU A 61 -14.53 3.49 -11.36
N MET A 62 -13.73 4.54 -11.48
CA MET A 62 -12.30 4.52 -11.21
C MET A 62 -11.96 5.63 -10.23
N ILE A 63 -10.94 5.39 -9.42
CA ILE A 63 -10.38 6.38 -8.52
C ILE A 63 -9.14 6.99 -9.15
N LEU A 64 -9.20 8.30 -9.36
CA LEU A 64 -8.05 9.10 -9.71
C LEU A 64 -7.48 9.72 -8.44
N THR A 65 -6.22 9.42 -8.13
CA THR A 65 -5.47 10.10 -7.08
C THR A 65 -4.56 11.14 -7.72
N VAL A 66 -4.62 12.38 -7.21
CA VAL A 66 -3.77 13.49 -7.67
C VAL A 66 -3.01 14.05 -6.48
N MET A 67 -1.70 14.17 -6.61
CA MET A 67 -0.81 14.70 -5.56
C MET A 67 0.17 15.71 -6.13
N GLY A 68 0.56 16.68 -5.32
CA GLY A 68 1.58 17.66 -5.70
C GLY A 68 1.57 18.92 -4.83
N ILE A 69 2.27 19.96 -5.25
CA ILE A 69 2.28 21.25 -4.55
C ILE A 69 0.89 21.89 -4.62
N ASP A 70 0.34 22.31 -3.46
CA ASP A 70 -0.99 22.96 -3.42
C ASP A 70 -0.93 24.33 -4.13
N ARG A 71 -1.85 24.51 -5.06
CA ARG A 71 -2.04 25.79 -5.78
C ARG A 71 -3.50 25.96 -6.20
N PRO A 72 -3.96 27.20 -6.36
CA PRO A 72 -5.28 27.47 -6.91
C PRO A 72 -5.46 26.87 -8.32
N GLY A 73 -6.65 26.35 -8.59
CA GLY A 73 -7.05 25.88 -9.92
C GLY A 73 -6.86 24.38 -10.20
N ILE A 74 -6.21 23.60 -9.34
CA ILE A 74 -5.99 22.16 -9.55
C ILE A 74 -7.29 21.41 -9.86
N VAL A 75 -8.32 21.61 -9.04
CA VAL A 75 -9.63 20.93 -9.25
C VAL A 75 -10.30 21.41 -10.54
N ALA A 76 -10.16 22.70 -10.90
CA ALA A 76 -10.72 23.23 -12.13
C ALA A 76 -10.04 22.66 -13.38
N GLU A 77 -8.70 22.58 -13.37
CA GLU A 77 -7.92 22.00 -14.47
C GLU A 77 -8.26 20.51 -14.65
N LEU A 78 -8.35 19.77 -13.55
CA LEU A 78 -8.72 18.36 -13.53
C LEU A 78 -10.16 18.15 -14.05
N SER A 79 -11.11 18.98 -13.60
CA SER A 79 -12.50 18.95 -14.07
C SER A 79 -12.58 19.21 -15.57
N GLY A 80 -11.71 20.07 -16.10
CA GLY A 80 -11.60 20.32 -17.55
C GLY A 80 -11.20 19.05 -18.32
N VAL A 81 -10.28 18.26 -17.78
CA VAL A 81 -9.90 16.97 -18.40
C VAL A 81 -11.10 16.03 -18.43
N PHE A 82 -11.88 15.94 -17.36
CA PHE A 82 -13.06 15.07 -17.30
C PHE A 82 -14.16 15.51 -18.27
N VAL A 83 -14.48 16.79 -18.29
CA VAL A 83 -15.50 17.33 -19.21
C VAL A 83 -15.15 17.06 -20.67
N ASN A 84 -13.88 17.27 -21.05
CA ASN A 84 -13.43 17.04 -22.43
C ASN A 84 -13.47 15.56 -22.84
N ASN A 85 -13.55 14.64 -21.89
CA ASN A 85 -13.64 13.20 -22.12
C ASN A 85 -15.03 12.61 -21.76
N ASN A 86 -16.04 13.47 -21.54
CA ASN A 86 -17.40 13.08 -21.16
C ASN A 86 -17.46 12.24 -19.86
N LEU A 87 -16.56 12.49 -18.93
CA LEU A 87 -16.50 11.76 -17.66
C LEU A 87 -17.20 12.55 -16.56
N ASN A 88 -17.97 11.85 -15.75
CA ASN A 88 -18.66 12.46 -14.60
C ASN A 88 -17.89 12.21 -13.30
N ILE A 89 -17.82 13.24 -12.46
CA ILE A 89 -17.27 13.15 -11.12
C ILE A 89 -18.38 12.67 -10.17
N GLU A 90 -18.16 11.54 -9.52
CA GLU A 90 -19.10 11.01 -8.52
C GLU A 90 -18.77 11.49 -7.10
N SER A 91 -17.48 11.62 -6.77
CA SER A 91 -17.05 12.19 -5.50
C SER A 91 -15.64 12.77 -5.58
N ILE A 92 -15.36 13.75 -4.73
CA ILE A 92 -14.01 14.28 -4.49
C ILE A 92 -13.73 14.20 -3.00
N LYS A 93 -12.63 13.57 -2.64
CA LYS A 93 -12.16 13.45 -1.26
C LYS A 93 -10.79 14.06 -1.13
N MET A 94 -10.64 15.03 -0.21
CA MET A 94 -9.34 15.57 0.13
C MET A 94 -8.67 14.65 1.16
N ILE A 95 -7.51 14.11 0.80
CA ILE A 95 -6.71 13.21 1.65
C ILE A 95 -5.75 14.02 2.51
N ALA A 96 -5.03 14.97 1.90
CA ALA A 96 -4.10 15.84 2.58
C ALA A 96 -4.12 17.24 1.99
N ARG A 97 -3.84 18.25 2.83
CA ARG A 97 -3.71 19.64 2.43
C ARG A 97 -2.71 20.37 3.33
N GLY A 98 -1.79 21.09 2.71
CA GLY A 98 -0.75 21.89 3.35
C GLY A 98 0.09 22.55 2.26
N ASP A 99 1.41 22.40 2.33
CA ASP A 99 2.31 22.75 1.21
C ASP A 99 2.07 21.82 0.00
N TYR A 100 1.56 20.63 0.27
CA TYR A 100 1.15 19.63 -0.71
C TYR A 100 -0.33 19.33 -0.58
N ILE A 101 -0.96 19.02 -1.71
CA ILE A 101 -2.33 18.53 -1.80
C ILE A 101 -2.33 17.06 -2.24
N ALA A 102 -3.25 16.28 -1.66
CA ALA A 102 -3.60 14.95 -2.16
C ALA A 102 -5.12 14.84 -2.20
N ILE A 103 -5.67 14.54 -3.37
CA ILE A 103 -7.11 14.36 -3.59
C ILE A 103 -7.38 13.03 -4.29
N GLU A 104 -8.47 12.39 -3.91
CA GLU A 104 -9.07 11.26 -4.63
C GLU A 104 -10.35 11.73 -5.29
N VAL A 105 -10.52 11.38 -6.55
CA VAL A 105 -11.71 11.67 -7.35
C VAL A 105 -12.26 10.37 -7.89
N ALA A 106 -13.48 10.01 -7.48
CA ALA A 106 -14.20 8.91 -8.10
C ALA A 106 -14.84 9.41 -9.40
N VAL A 107 -14.51 8.76 -10.50
CA VAL A 107 -14.93 9.14 -11.85
C VAL A 107 -15.70 8.00 -12.50
N ASP A 108 -16.86 8.29 -13.07
CA ASP A 108 -17.62 7.35 -13.89
C ASP A 108 -17.03 7.30 -15.30
N ILE A 109 -16.45 6.15 -15.64
CA ILE A 109 -15.82 5.90 -16.93
C ILE A 109 -16.70 5.09 -17.90
N SER A 110 -17.98 4.88 -17.57
CA SER A 110 -18.91 4.07 -18.40
C SER A 110 -19.02 4.54 -19.86
N GLU A 111 -18.77 5.83 -20.11
CA GLU A 111 -18.80 6.43 -21.47
C GLU A 111 -17.42 6.41 -22.16
N LEU A 112 -16.39 5.91 -21.48
CA LEU A 112 -15.03 5.90 -22.01
C LEU A 112 -14.82 4.73 -22.97
N ASN A 113 -14.46 5.04 -24.22
CA ASN A 113 -14.24 4.02 -25.25
C ASN A 113 -12.87 3.33 -25.12
N ASP A 114 -11.86 4.05 -24.63
CA ASP A 114 -10.48 3.55 -24.52
C ASP A 114 -9.78 4.13 -23.29
N ILE A 115 -9.59 3.27 -22.29
CA ILE A 115 -8.91 3.62 -21.06
C ILE A 115 -7.42 3.91 -21.26
N SER A 116 -6.79 3.28 -22.27
CA SER A 116 -5.37 3.49 -22.56
C SER A 116 -5.14 4.90 -23.11
N CYS A 117 -6.04 5.36 -23.96
CA CYS A 117 -6.02 6.73 -24.47
C CYS A 117 -6.21 7.73 -23.30
N PHE A 118 -7.13 7.46 -22.39
CA PHE A 118 -7.35 8.32 -21.21
C PHE A 118 -6.14 8.35 -20.28
N ARG A 119 -5.46 7.21 -20.07
CA ARG A 119 -4.20 7.18 -19.32
C ARG A 119 -3.12 8.08 -19.91
N ASN A 120 -2.98 8.10 -21.25
CA ASN A 120 -2.04 9.00 -21.91
C ASN A 120 -2.40 10.48 -21.69
N ILE A 121 -3.69 10.84 -21.75
CA ILE A 121 -4.15 12.20 -21.41
C ILE A 121 -3.80 12.58 -19.98
N LEU A 122 -3.89 11.64 -19.04
CA LEU A 122 -3.49 11.86 -17.64
C LEU A 122 -1.97 12.00 -17.47
N TYR A 123 -1.17 11.28 -18.24
CA TYR A 123 0.28 11.47 -18.26
C TYR A 123 0.66 12.87 -18.81
N ASP A 124 0.05 13.29 -19.91
CA ASP A 124 0.24 14.64 -20.47
C ASP A 124 -0.20 15.73 -19.47
N PHE A 125 -1.29 15.48 -18.74
CA PHE A 125 -1.74 16.37 -17.67
C PHE A 125 -0.72 16.44 -16.54
N SER A 126 -0.19 15.30 -16.09
CA SER A 126 0.85 15.20 -15.06
C SER A 126 2.10 15.99 -15.46
N ASP A 127 2.64 15.73 -16.64
CA ASP A 127 3.84 16.39 -17.17
C ASP A 127 3.68 17.92 -17.26
N ARG A 128 2.52 18.37 -17.72
CA ARG A 128 2.22 19.79 -17.89
C ARG A 128 2.04 20.52 -16.56
N THR A 129 1.45 19.86 -15.57
CA THR A 129 1.03 20.48 -14.31
C THR A 129 2.02 20.29 -13.17
N GLY A 130 2.94 19.34 -13.30
CA GLY A 130 3.83 18.88 -12.23
C GLY A 130 3.10 18.18 -11.08
N LEU A 131 1.89 17.65 -11.34
CA LEU A 131 1.12 16.88 -10.39
C LEU A 131 1.29 15.39 -10.68
N ASP A 132 1.54 14.60 -9.67
CA ASP A 132 1.50 13.14 -9.77
C ASP A 132 0.06 12.66 -9.89
N VAL A 133 -0.21 11.79 -10.86
CA VAL A 133 -1.56 11.29 -11.15
C VAL A 133 -1.54 9.76 -11.23
N SER A 134 -2.43 9.11 -10.50
CA SER A 134 -2.60 7.65 -10.53
C SER A 134 -4.07 7.29 -10.71
N LEU A 135 -4.37 6.44 -11.71
CA LEU A 135 -5.71 5.94 -12.00
C LEU A 135 -5.79 4.46 -11.64
N ARG A 136 -6.72 4.10 -10.75
CA ARG A 136 -6.99 2.73 -10.31
C ARG A 136 -8.47 2.40 -10.37
N ASP A 137 -8.80 1.13 -10.45
CA ASP A 137 -10.19 0.68 -10.37
C ASP A 137 -10.80 1.07 -9.01
N ASP A 138 -12.05 1.56 -9.03
CA ASP A 138 -12.83 1.70 -7.80
C ASP A 138 -13.44 0.33 -7.47
N ASP A 139 -12.66 -0.48 -6.81
CA ASP A 139 -13.19 -1.69 -6.22
C ASP A 139 -13.92 -1.29 -4.94
N ILE A 140 -15.24 -1.04 -5.06
CA ILE A 140 -16.16 -0.73 -3.95
C ILE A 140 -16.08 -1.85 -2.88
N PHE A 141 -15.60 -3.02 -3.27
CA PHE A 141 -15.35 -4.17 -2.42
C PHE A 141 -13.87 -4.31 -2.03
N GLN A 142 -13.05 -3.23 -2.10
CA GLN A 142 -11.69 -3.31 -1.57
C GLN A 142 -11.78 -3.77 -0.11
N LYS A 143 -11.53 -5.06 0.04
CA LYS A 143 -11.45 -5.64 1.37
C LYS A 143 -10.36 -4.90 2.14
N PRO A 144 -10.58 -4.56 3.40
CA PRO A 144 -9.55 -3.87 4.18
C PRO A 144 -8.27 -4.69 4.18
N LYS A 145 -7.13 -4.01 3.99
CA LYS A 145 -5.83 -4.67 4.06
C LYS A 145 -5.68 -5.34 5.42
N LYS A 146 -5.05 -6.49 5.44
CA LYS A 146 -4.90 -7.34 6.64
C LYS A 146 -3.45 -7.66 6.95
N VAL A 147 -2.63 -7.81 5.92
CA VAL A 147 -1.24 -8.19 6.02
C VAL A 147 -0.36 -7.19 5.29
N VAL A 148 0.76 -6.82 5.90
CA VAL A 148 1.84 -6.07 5.26
C VAL A 148 3.08 -6.95 5.23
N VAL A 149 3.60 -7.20 4.04
CA VAL A 149 4.79 -8.02 3.80
C VAL A 149 5.95 -7.09 3.44
N PHE A 150 7.02 -7.15 4.20
CA PHE A 150 8.23 -6.38 3.95
C PHE A 150 9.33 -7.26 3.35
N ASP A 151 10.11 -6.71 2.45
CA ASP A 151 11.47 -7.19 2.19
C ASP A 151 12.40 -6.74 3.34
N CYS A 152 13.59 -7.33 3.41
CA CYS A 152 14.55 -7.04 4.46
C CYS A 152 15.60 -6.03 4.03
N ASP A 153 16.46 -6.47 3.11
CA ASP A 153 17.63 -5.74 2.68
C ASP A 153 17.22 -4.47 1.95
N SER A 154 17.88 -3.36 2.21
CA SER A 154 17.57 -2.02 1.67
C SER A 154 16.12 -1.52 1.90
N THR A 155 15.29 -2.28 2.59
CA THR A 155 13.90 -1.94 2.95
C THR A 155 13.73 -1.75 4.46
N LEU A 156 13.68 -2.82 5.27
CA LEU A 156 13.61 -2.73 6.75
C LEU A 156 14.94 -2.36 7.39
N ILE A 157 16.03 -2.64 6.70
CA ILE A 157 17.41 -2.35 7.13
C ILE A 157 18.16 -1.54 6.06
N GLN A 158 19.15 -0.77 6.52
CA GLN A 158 19.97 0.10 5.67
C GLN A 158 21.20 -0.61 5.08
N ALA A 159 21.15 -1.92 4.91
CA ALA A 159 22.29 -2.71 4.46
C ALA A 159 21.82 -3.98 3.72
N GLU A 160 22.75 -4.57 2.97
CA GLU A 160 22.65 -5.93 2.46
C GLU A 160 23.34 -6.88 3.47
N VAL A 161 22.61 -7.82 4.06
CA VAL A 161 23.15 -8.72 5.09
C VAL A 161 24.34 -9.52 4.54
N ILE A 162 24.26 -9.97 3.29
CA ILE A 162 25.35 -10.75 2.67
C ILE A 162 26.64 -9.94 2.53
N ASP A 163 26.55 -8.64 2.27
CA ASP A 163 27.72 -7.76 2.15
C ASP A 163 28.39 -7.52 3.50
N GLU A 164 27.61 -7.39 4.57
CA GLU A 164 28.14 -7.29 5.94
C GLU A 164 28.86 -8.58 6.34
N LEU A 165 28.30 -9.75 6.00
CA LEU A 165 28.97 -11.04 6.19
C LEU A 165 30.27 -11.13 5.39
N ALA A 166 30.25 -10.68 4.13
CA ALA A 166 31.42 -10.69 3.25
C ALA A 166 32.55 -9.77 3.73
N LYS A 167 32.23 -8.61 4.26
CA LYS A 167 33.20 -7.71 4.91
C LYS A 167 33.86 -8.40 6.09
N PHE A 168 33.07 -9.04 6.94
CA PHE A 168 33.58 -9.74 8.12
C PHE A 168 34.44 -10.96 7.77
N ALA A 169 34.04 -11.68 6.73
CA ALA A 169 34.83 -12.82 6.21
C ALA A 169 36.06 -12.42 5.38
N GLY A 170 36.26 -11.12 5.08
CA GLY A 170 37.36 -10.64 4.25
C GLY A 170 37.24 -11.01 2.77
N VAL A 171 36.03 -11.25 2.27
CA VAL A 171 35.75 -11.70 0.89
C VAL A 171 34.86 -10.71 0.10
N ARG A 172 34.74 -9.47 0.56
CA ARG A 172 33.86 -8.46 0.01
C ARG A 172 33.97 -8.30 -1.50
N ASP A 173 35.20 -8.08 -2.01
CA ASP A 173 35.43 -7.82 -3.43
C ASP A 173 34.95 -8.98 -4.32
N ARG A 174 35.08 -10.22 -3.83
CA ARG A 174 34.63 -11.42 -4.52
C ARG A 174 33.09 -11.53 -4.56
N VAL A 175 32.44 -11.15 -3.46
CA VAL A 175 30.95 -11.13 -3.38
C VAL A 175 30.39 -10.03 -4.28
N GLU A 176 30.99 -8.85 -4.28
CA GLU A 176 30.62 -7.74 -5.18
C GLU A 176 30.74 -8.14 -6.66
N GLU A 177 31.85 -8.80 -7.05
CA GLU A 177 32.04 -9.33 -8.42
C GLU A 177 30.87 -10.26 -8.83
N MET A 178 30.47 -11.16 -7.94
CA MET A 178 29.37 -12.10 -8.22
C MET A 178 27.99 -11.39 -8.29
N THR A 179 27.80 -10.38 -7.46
CA THR A 179 26.60 -9.54 -7.53
C THR A 179 26.52 -8.82 -8.89
N MET A 180 27.62 -8.25 -9.36
CA MET A 180 27.68 -7.61 -10.68
C MET A 180 27.37 -8.58 -11.82
N LYS A 181 27.89 -9.81 -11.77
CA LYS A 181 27.59 -10.85 -12.76
C LYS A 181 26.11 -11.22 -12.78
N ALA A 182 25.47 -11.30 -11.61
CA ALA A 182 24.05 -11.57 -11.53
C ALA A 182 23.21 -10.39 -12.08
N MET A 183 23.57 -9.15 -11.75
CA MET A 183 22.90 -7.96 -12.27
C MET A 183 23.03 -7.81 -13.78
N ASN A 184 24.16 -8.23 -14.36
CA ASN A 184 24.38 -8.24 -15.81
C ASN A 184 23.67 -9.41 -16.53
N GLY A 185 23.08 -10.36 -15.77
CA GLY A 185 22.42 -11.54 -16.34
C GLY A 185 23.37 -12.67 -16.75
N ASP A 186 24.65 -12.61 -16.39
CA ASP A 186 25.65 -13.65 -16.69
C ASP A 186 25.39 -14.94 -15.91
N ILE A 187 24.79 -14.83 -14.72
CA ILE A 187 24.39 -15.95 -13.87
C ILE A 187 23.01 -15.68 -13.29
N ASP A 188 22.22 -16.72 -13.04
CA ASP A 188 20.93 -16.60 -12.40
C ASP A 188 21.06 -16.32 -10.89
N PHE A 189 19.96 -15.88 -10.27
CA PHE A 189 19.93 -15.53 -8.85
C PHE A 189 20.32 -16.69 -7.94
N ASP A 190 19.83 -17.91 -8.23
CA ASP A 190 20.07 -19.09 -7.39
C ASP A 190 21.53 -19.52 -7.46
N GLN A 191 22.16 -19.40 -8.62
CA GLN A 191 23.60 -19.63 -8.79
C GLN A 191 24.41 -18.55 -8.07
N ALA A 192 24.03 -17.29 -8.21
CA ALA A 192 24.71 -16.18 -7.57
C ALA A 192 24.68 -16.27 -6.05
N ILE A 193 23.53 -16.56 -5.45
CA ILE A 193 23.42 -16.68 -3.99
C ILE A 193 24.25 -17.87 -3.46
N LYS A 194 24.21 -19.02 -4.13
CA LYS A 194 25.04 -20.19 -3.77
C LYS A 194 26.54 -19.87 -3.81
N GLN A 195 27.00 -19.23 -4.88
CA GLN A 195 28.41 -18.85 -5.02
C GLN A 195 28.83 -17.85 -3.94
N ARG A 196 28.03 -16.82 -3.68
CA ARG A 196 28.29 -15.84 -2.62
C ARG A 196 28.33 -16.48 -1.24
N VAL A 197 27.39 -17.39 -0.93
CA VAL A 197 27.33 -18.11 0.35
C VAL A 197 28.53 -19.05 0.52
N SER A 198 29.03 -19.69 -0.57
CA SER A 198 30.18 -20.55 -0.49
C SER A 198 31.46 -19.84 0.02
N LEU A 199 31.54 -18.53 -0.25
CA LEU A 199 32.65 -17.67 0.24
C LEU A 199 32.55 -17.35 1.74
N LEU A 200 31.38 -17.55 2.35
CA LEU A 200 31.13 -17.28 3.77
C LEU A 200 31.38 -18.50 4.68
N LYS A 201 32.03 -19.55 4.14
CA LYS A 201 32.40 -20.76 4.88
C LYS A 201 33.33 -20.42 6.05
N GLY A 202 33.03 -20.97 7.24
CA GLY A 202 33.89 -20.87 8.42
C GLY A 202 33.52 -19.68 9.36
N LEU A 203 32.49 -18.91 9.07
CA LEU A 203 31.99 -17.94 10.02
C LEU A 203 31.33 -18.64 11.22
N THR A 204 31.68 -18.23 12.44
CA THR A 204 31.08 -18.80 13.66
C THR A 204 29.73 -18.22 13.97
N VAL A 205 28.92 -18.94 14.74
CA VAL A 205 27.59 -18.45 15.21
C VAL A 205 27.73 -17.16 16.02
N GLU A 206 28.80 -17.02 16.82
CA GLU A 206 29.10 -15.82 17.57
C GLU A 206 29.36 -14.61 16.65
N GLN A 207 30.09 -14.83 15.55
CA GLN A 207 30.33 -13.80 14.54
C GLN A 207 29.03 -13.40 13.86
N LEU A 208 28.16 -14.34 13.50
CA LEU A 208 26.85 -14.08 12.93
C LEU A 208 25.98 -13.21 13.87
N LYS A 209 25.97 -13.53 15.16
CA LYS A 209 25.26 -12.74 16.18
C LYS A 209 25.81 -11.33 16.32
N LEU A 210 27.14 -11.19 16.31
CA LEU A 210 27.79 -9.87 16.38
C LEU A 210 27.39 -8.99 15.18
N ILE A 211 27.38 -9.55 13.98
CA ILE A 211 26.99 -8.86 12.76
C ILE A 211 25.52 -8.43 12.86
N SER A 212 24.62 -9.33 13.28
CA SER A 212 23.19 -9.02 13.45
C SER A 212 22.95 -7.84 14.40
N GLY A 213 23.73 -7.73 15.47
CA GLY A 213 23.62 -6.62 16.42
C GLY A 213 24.08 -5.26 15.90
N ASN A 214 24.88 -5.24 14.83
CA ASN A 214 25.44 -4.02 14.22
C ASN A 214 24.65 -3.51 13.01
N ILE A 215 23.69 -4.26 12.50
CA ILE A 215 22.86 -3.82 11.39
C ILE A 215 21.78 -2.86 11.88
N HIS A 216 21.72 -1.70 11.24
CA HIS A 216 20.75 -0.65 11.58
C HIS A 216 19.45 -0.80 10.81
N LEU A 217 18.34 -0.62 11.53
CA LEU A 217 17.04 -0.52 10.89
C LEU A 217 16.93 0.78 10.07
N THR A 218 16.12 0.75 9.04
CA THR A 218 15.69 1.96 8.34
C THR A 218 14.95 2.87 9.33
N PRO A 219 15.26 4.16 9.41
CA PRO A 219 14.59 5.08 10.31
C PRO A 219 13.07 5.03 10.18
N GLY A 220 12.36 4.90 11.28
CA GLY A 220 10.90 4.79 11.33
C GLY A 220 10.34 3.37 11.16
N SER A 221 11.17 2.35 10.92
CA SER A 221 10.69 0.95 10.76
C SER A 221 10.04 0.40 12.02
N GLU A 222 10.61 0.64 13.21
CA GLU A 222 10.02 0.17 14.46
C GLU A 222 8.68 0.83 14.75
N GLU A 223 8.60 2.14 14.52
CA GLU A 223 7.38 2.94 14.69
C GLU A 223 6.30 2.51 13.71
N LEU A 224 6.67 2.30 12.44
CA LEU A 224 5.74 1.84 11.41
C LEU A 224 5.15 0.47 11.75
N ILE A 225 6.00 -0.50 12.11
CA ILE A 225 5.53 -1.86 12.45
C ILE A 225 4.66 -1.83 13.71
N SER A 226 5.04 -1.04 14.71
CA SER A 226 4.22 -0.85 15.92
C SER A 226 2.86 -0.24 15.59
N ALA A 227 2.80 0.75 14.69
CA ALA A 227 1.55 1.36 14.25
C ALA A 227 0.69 0.37 13.46
N LEU A 228 1.28 -0.45 12.59
CA LEU A 228 0.58 -1.49 11.84
C LEU A 228 -0.06 -2.52 12.81
N HIS A 229 0.67 -3.01 13.79
CA HIS A 229 0.13 -3.90 14.82
C HIS A 229 -1.00 -3.25 15.63
N TYR A 230 -0.84 -1.96 16.02
CA TYR A 230 -1.88 -1.22 16.72
C TYR A 230 -3.16 -1.10 15.89
N MET A 231 -3.04 -0.96 14.57
CA MET A 231 -4.17 -0.94 13.63
C MET A 231 -4.73 -2.34 13.33
N GLY A 232 -4.16 -3.41 13.88
CA GLY A 232 -4.64 -4.78 13.71
C GLY A 232 -4.13 -5.49 12.45
N TYR A 233 -3.08 -4.96 11.81
CA TYR A 233 -2.42 -5.65 10.70
C TYR A 233 -1.51 -6.77 11.20
N LYS A 234 -1.43 -7.84 10.43
CA LYS A 234 -0.34 -8.80 10.51
C LYS A 234 0.87 -8.31 9.73
N VAL A 235 2.06 -8.52 10.26
CA VAL A 235 3.31 -8.07 9.62
C VAL A 235 4.19 -9.28 9.32
N ALA A 236 4.58 -9.40 8.04
CA ALA A 236 5.44 -10.46 7.55
C ALA A 236 6.76 -9.90 7.02
N LEU A 237 7.82 -10.70 7.10
CA LEU A 237 9.12 -10.45 6.47
C LEU A 237 9.44 -11.61 5.52
N ILE A 238 9.70 -11.32 4.26
CA ILE A 238 10.14 -12.30 3.28
C ILE A 238 11.44 -11.81 2.64
N SER A 239 12.54 -12.48 2.90
CA SER A 239 13.88 -12.03 2.53
C SER A 239 14.69 -13.09 1.79
N GLY A 240 15.46 -12.67 0.78
CA GLY A 240 16.54 -13.44 0.20
C GLY A 240 17.77 -13.56 1.11
N GLY A 241 17.78 -12.86 2.25
CA GLY A 241 18.81 -12.95 3.30
C GLY A 241 18.71 -14.21 4.16
N PHE A 242 19.19 -14.16 5.41
CA PHE A 242 19.46 -15.37 6.20
C PHE A 242 18.70 -15.39 7.54
N SER A 243 18.26 -16.59 7.92
CA SER A 243 17.38 -16.84 9.07
C SER A 243 17.99 -16.44 10.43
N PHE A 244 19.30 -16.50 10.60
CA PHE A 244 19.96 -16.06 11.82
C PHE A 244 19.68 -14.58 12.11
N PHE A 245 19.62 -13.75 11.06
CA PHE A 245 19.36 -12.32 11.16
C PHE A 245 17.84 -12.02 11.18
N THR A 246 17.08 -12.63 10.27
CA THR A 246 15.64 -12.38 10.22
C THR A 246 14.89 -12.87 11.45
N ASN A 247 15.39 -13.92 12.13
CA ASN A 247 14.87 -14.35 13.43
C ASN A 247 15.15 -13.32 14.52
N TYR A 248 16.31 -12.67 14.51
CA TYR A 248 16.57 -11.53 15.40
C TYR A 248 15.57 -10.40 15.19
N LEU A 249 15.29 -10.04 13.91
CA LEU A 249 14.28 -9.05 13.57
C LEU A 249 12.86 -9.49 13.98
N LYS A 250 12.55 -10.78 13.83
CA LYS A 250 11.26 -11.33 14.27
C LYS A 250 10.98 -11.04 15.74
N GLU A 251 11.95 -11.31 16.60
CA GLU A 251 11.83 -11.07 18.03
C GLU A 251 11.79 -9.58 18.34
N LYS A 252 12.72 -8.81 17.77
CA LYS A 252 12.84 -7.37 18.00
C LYS A 252 11.59 -6.59 17.58
N LEU A 253 11.07 -6.87 16.40
CA LEU A 253 9.93 -6.18 15.76
C LEU A 253 8.58 -6.89 15.99
N ARG A 254 8.58 -8.05 16.65
CA ARG A 254 7.39 -8.89 16.90
C ARG A 254 6.66 -9.31 15.63
N LEU A 255 7.41 -9.63 14.55
CA LEU A 255 6.82 -10.00 13.27
C LEU A 255 6.00 -11.29 13.38
N ASP A 256 4.84 -11.33 12.73
CA ASP A 256 3.94 -12.51 12.75
C ASP A 256 4.52 -13.64 11.90
N TYR A 257 5.05 -13.32 10.71
CA TYR A 257 5.62 -14.29 9.77
C TYR A 257 7.02 -13.87 9.36
N VAL A 258 7.92 -14.84 9.23
CA VAL A 258 9.28 -14.60 8.73
C VAL A 258 9.73 -15.78 7.88
N PHE A 259 10.16 -15.47 6.66
CA PHE A 259 10.70 -16.43 5.70
C PHE A 259 12.04 -15.90 5.15
N SER A 260 13.06 -16.74 5.19
CA SER A 260 14.40 -16.40 4.70
C SER A 260 15.22 -17.66 4.46
N ASN A 261 16.33 -17.53 3.74
CA ASN A 261 17.24 -18.65 3.52
C ASN A 261 17.90 -19.11 4.83
N GLU A 262 18.19 -20.37 4.95
CA GLU A 262 18.90 -20.95 6.10
C GLU A 262 20.35 -21.29 5.72
N LEU A 263 21.32 -20.71 6.43
CA LEU A 263 22.71 -21.12 6.28
C LEU A 263 22.92 -22.49 6.95
N ALA A 264 23.56 -23.41 6.24
CA ALA A 264 23.95 -24.66 6.85
C ALA A 264 25.11 -24.41 7.83
N ILE A 265 24.91 -24.88 9.07
CA ILE A 265 25.88 -24.72 10.18
C ILE A 265 26.22 -26.10 10.71
N GLU A 266 27.53 -26.39 10.77
CA GLU A 266 28.08 -27.58 11.37
C GLU A 266 29.20 -27.22 12.35
N ASN A 267 29.22 -27.87 13.51
CA ASN A 267 30.19 -27.61 14.57
C ASN A 267 30.29 -26.10 14.97
N GLY A 268 29.19 -25.37 14.90
CA GLY A 268 29.14 -23.96 15.24
C GLY A 268 29.71 -23.02 14.19
N MET A 269 29.93 -23.48 12.97
CA MET A 269 30.45 -22.68 11.84
C MET A 269 29.62 -22.91 10.58
N THR A 270 29.54 -21.89 9.72
CA THR A 270 28.92 -21.98 8.41
C THR A 270 29.66 -22.93 7.50
N THR A 271 28.95 -23.80 6.79
CA THR A 271 29.54 -24.74 5.82
C THR A 271 29.81 -24.09 4.45
N GLY A 272 29.20 -22.94 4.18
CA GLY A 272 29.19 -22.31 2.87
C GLY A 272 28.04 -22.78 1.98
N GLU A 273 27.01 -23.40 2.56
CA GLU A 273 25.83 -23.90 1.85
C GLU A 273 24.54 -23.32 2.41
N ILE A 274 23.50 -23.28 1.56
CA ILE A 274 22.14 -22.95 1.93
C ILE A 274 21.38 -24.25 2.16
N LYS A 275 20.62 -24.32 3.25
CA LYS A 275 19.78 -25.46 3.59
C LYS A 275 18.35 -25.22 3.10
N GLY A 276 17.80 -26.19 2.35
CA GLY A 276 16.44 -26.09 1.81
C GLY A 276 16.35 -25.26 0.52
N ASP A 277 15.14 -24.81 0.22
CA ASP A 277 14.82 -24.07 -1.00
C ASP A 277 15.26 -22.60 -0.89
N ILE A 278 15.77 -22.07 -2.01
CA ILE A 278 16.19 -20.67 -2.08
C ILE A 278 14.98 -19.75 -2.24
N ILE A 279 14.94 -18.71 -1.43
CA ILE A 279 13.92 -17.66 -1.54
C ILE A 279 14.36 -16.64 -2.59
N ASN A 280 13.95 -16.91 -3.81
CA ASN A 280 14.06 -16.01 -4.97
C ASN A 280 12.75 -15.27 -5.20
N ALA A 281 12.66 -14.45 -6.27
CA ALA A 281 11.46 -13.66 -6.58
C ALA A 281 10.20 -14.52 -6.76
N GLN A 282 10.31 -15.69 -7.43
CA GLN A 282 9.20 -16.62 -7.59
C GLN A 282 8.72 -17.15 -6.22
N ARG A 283 9.66 -17.62 -5.39
CA ARG A 283 9.35 -18.16 -4.07
C ARG A 283 8.77 -17.09 -3.13
N LYS A 284 9.22 -15.84 -3.21
CA LYS A 284 8.58 -14.71 -2.50
C LYS A 284 7.10 -14.60 -2.86
N GLY A 285 6.77 -14.67 -4.15
CA GLY A 285 5.36 -14.62 -4.61
C GLY A 285 4.51 -15.81 -4.12
N GLU A 286 5.09 -17.02 -4.05
CA GLU A 286 4.41 -18.20 -3.50
C GLU A 286 4.17 -18.06 -2.00
N LEU A 287 5.15 -17.58 -1.24
CA LEU A 287 5.03 -17.33 0.21
C LEU A 287 3.96 -16.29 0.54
N ILE A 288 3.79 -15.27 -0.28
CA ILE A 288 2.69 -14.30 -0.13
C ILE A 288 1.33 -15.00 -0.28
N LYS A 289 1.20 -15.93 -1.23
CA LYS A 289 -0.03 -16.73 -1.39
C LYS A 289 -0.25 -17.66 -0.20
N GLU A 290 0.80 -18.31 0.29
CA GLU A 290 0.73 -19.15 1.49
C GLU A 290 0.25 -18.33 2.72
N ILE A 291 0.75 -17.12 2.91
CA ILE A 291 0.27 -16.22 3.98
C ILE A 291 -1.22 -15.87 3.77
N ALA A 292 -1.64 -15.58 2.53
CA ALA A 292 -3.03 -15.30 2.22
C ALA A 292 -3.95 -16.48 2.61
N ASP A 293 -3.54 -17.71 2.28
CA ASP A 293 -4.26 -18.92 2.60
C ASP A 293 -4.31 -19.16 4.12
N LEU A 294 -3.18 -18.98 4.83
CA LEU A 294 -3.10 -19.13 6.30
C LEU A 294 -4.02 -18.16 7.04
N GLU A 295 -4.10 -16.90 6.57
CA GLU A 295 -4.96 -15.87 7.17
C GLU A 295 -6.39 -15.90 6.62
N ASN A 296 -6.69 -16.80 5.68
CA ASN A 296 -7.98 -16.91 4.98
C ASN A 296 -8.43 -15.56 4.38
N ILE A 297 -7.52 -14.92 3.65
CA ILE A 297 -7.73 -13.64 2.98
C ILE A 297 -7.39 -13.76 1.50
N SER A 298 -7.83 -12.78 0.71
CA SER A 298 -7.46 -12.66 -0.70
C SER A 298 -6.19 -11.81 -0.87
N LEU A 299 -5.48 -11.99 -1.97
CA LEU A 299 -4.22 -11.27 -2.25
C LEU A 299 -4.38 -9.75 -2.27
N ASP A 300 -5.56 -9.25 -2.66
CA ASP A 300 -5.90 -7.83 -2.61
C ASP A 300 -5.95 -7.25 -1.18
N GLN A 301 -5.94 -8.10 -0.15
CA GLN A 301 -5.84 -7.69 1.26
C GLN A 301 -4.38 -7.64 1.78
N ILE A 302 -3.42 -7.93 0.93
CA ILE A 302 -1.99 -7.87 1.25
C ILE A 302 -1.35 -6.64 0.62
N VAL A 303 -0.45 -6.01 1.35
CA VAL A 303 0.45 -4.95 0.86
C VAL A 303 1.86 -5.50 0.87
N ALA A 304 2.56 -5.46 -0.26
CA ALA A 304 3.98 -5.77 -0.33
C ALA A 304 4.80 -4.47 -0.40
N VAL A 305 5.87 -4.42 0.39
CA VAL A 305 6.79 -3.29 0.50
C VAL A 305 8.20 -3.79 0.26
N GLY A 306 8.88 -3.21 -0.72
CA GLY A 306 10.25 -3.55 -1.11
C GLY A 306 10.78 -2.56 -2.13
N ASP A 307 12.06 -2.67 -2.47
CA ASP A 307 12.75 -1.91 -3.50
C ASP A 307 12.62 -2.52 -4.90
#